data_6bea440e12fbc70265305e2dbac4d94c
#
_entry.id   6bea440e12fbc70265305e2dbac4d94c
#
_cell.length_a   1.000
_cell.length_b   1.000
_cell.length_c   1.000
_cell.angle_alpha   90.00
_cell.angle_beta   90.00
_cell.angle_gamma   90.00
#
_symmetry.space_group_name_H-M   'P 1'
#
loop_
_entity.id
_entity.type
_entity.pdbx_description
1 polymer ?
#
loop_
_entity_poly.entity_id
_entity_poly.type
_entity_poly.pdbx_seq_one_letter_code
_entity_poly.pdbx_strand_id
1 'polypeptide(L)'
;MIQRMIVALAFSLISTGVVAQTKASDVHGNQSTELLAIVHASKLVDLTHSFSASTPVWSGFGQAIITPAKDPKTGQPYTIEKDGFRANYFSMVGQYGTHIDPPAHFDAHGATIDAIPLDQMILPLVVFDITGLLHKDPNHALNVNDILSWEKSHGRVPSGSFAALRTDLSKDWDTNPTRFKRSPFPAWSLAAVRFLIEQRGVTAIGHESLDTDTTPHMDSETWLLQHGHYQIEAMAHLNEVPATGAVLIAMWPKVKNGEGFPVRVMAVVPADVSQGH
;
A
#
# COMPACT_ATOMS: atom_id res chain seq x y z
N MET A 1 -80.04 49.66 -30.02
CA MET A 1 -79.15 48.56 -30.23
C MET A 1 -78.10 48.59 -29.08
N ILE A 2 -78.30 47.73 -28.07
CA ILE A 2 -77.51 47.72 -26.90
C ILE A 2 -76.67 46.42 -26.90
N GLN A 3 -75.37 46.54 -27.07
CA GLN A 3 -74.47 45.44 -27.13
C GLN A 3 -73.99 45.10 -25.72
N ARG A 4 -74.34 43.94 -25.20
CA ARG A 4 -73.94 43.45 -23.90
C ARG A 4 -72.54 42.89 -24.03
N MET A 5 -71.63 43.43 -23.26
CA MET A 5 -70.22 42.91 -23.02
C MET A 5 -70.30 41.87 -21.95
N ILE A 6 -69.88 40.65 -22.24
CA ILE A 6 -69.70 39.58 -21.27
C ILE A 6 -68.25 39.63 -20.82
N VAL A 7 -68.01 39.88 -19.53
CA VAL A 7 -66.68 39.81 -18.89
C VAL A 7 -66.53 38.39 -18.39
N ALA A 8 -65.59 37.65 -18.97
CA ALA A 8 -65.15 36.33 -18.45
C ALA A 8 -64.05 36.52 -17.43
N LEU A 9 -64.31 36.15 -16.18
CA LEU A 9 -63.30 36.04 -15.11
C LEU A 9 -62.54 34.74 -15.33
N ALA A 10 -61.24 34.82 -15.65
CA ALA A 10 -60.34 33.70 -15.63
C ALA A 10 -59.74 33.56 -14.21
N PHE A 11 -60.13 32.49 -13.50
CA PHE A 11 -59.45 32.08 -12.28
C PHE A 11 -58.13 31.37 -12.67
N SER A 12 -57.01 32.02 -12.34
CA SER A 12 -55.69 31.42 -12.46
C SER A 12 -55.39 30.62 -11.16
N LEU A 13 -55.43 29.29 -11.27
CA LEU A 13 -54.97 28.38 -10.23
C LEU A 13 -53.43 28.41 -10.22
N ILE A 14 -52.84 29.12 -9.23
CA ILE A 14 -51.44 29.04 -8.94
C ILE A 14 -51.22 27.75 -8.14
N SER A 15 -50.76 26.66 -8.83
CA SER A 15 -50.26 25.49 -8.14
C SER A 15 -48.85 25.80 -7.58
N THR A 16 -48.79 26.04 -6.29
CA THR A 16 -47.49 26.07 -5.55
C THR A 16 -46.95 24.65 -5.53
N GLY A 17 -46.15 24.31 -6.54
CA GLY A 17 -45.29 23.13 -6.51
C GLY A 17 -44.24 23.31 -5.38
N VAL A 18 -44.41 22.61 -4.27
CA VAL A 18 -43.37 22.43 -3.27
C VAL A 18 -42.32 21.53 -3.94
N VAL A 19 -41.31 22.13 -4.53
CA VAL A 19 -40.07 21.42 -4.91
C VAL A 19 -39.40 21.09 -3.59
N ALA A 20 -39.49 19.82 -3.17
CA ALA A 20 -38.68 19.30 -2.08
C ALA A 20 -37.21 19.44 -2.49
N GLN A 21 -36.55 20.48 -2.01
CA GLN A 21 -35.10 20.55 -1.99
C GLN A 21 -34.60 19.45 -1.04
N THR A 22 -34.32 18.26 -1.56
CA THR A 22 -33.47 17.28 -0.89
C THR A 22 -32.14 17.95 -0.65
N LYS A 23 -31.83 18.22 0.62
CA LYS A 23 -30.61 18.89 1.02
C LYS A 23 -29.43 18.02 0.57
N ALA A 24 -28.52 18.60 -0.22
CA ALA A 24 -27.29 17.94 -0.69
C ALA A 24 -26.44 17.35 0.48
N SER A 25 -26.66 17.84 1.72
CA SER A 25 -26.06 17.33 2.95
C SER A 25 -26.44 15.87 3.28
N ASP A 26 -27.66 15.43 2.93
CA ASP A 26 -28.11 14.08 3.30
C ASP A 26 -27.54 13.00 2.37
N VAL A 27 -27.23 13.35 1.12
CA VAL A 27 -26.60 12.44 0.14
C VAL A 27 -25.13 12.18 0.51
N HIS A 28 -24.38 13.21 0.88
CA HIS A 28 -22.98 13.06 1.27
C HIS A 28 -22.80 12.33 2.62
N GLY A 29 -23.71 12.56 3.57
CA GLY A 29 -23.72 11.84 4.85
C GLY A 29 -23.95 10.34 4.67
N ASN A 30 -24.77 9.93 3.72
CA ASN A 30 -25.06 8.53 3.44
C ASN A 30 -23.83 7.82 2.80
N GLN A 31 -23.18 8.45 1.83
CA GLN A 31 -22.00 7.88 1.14
C GLN A 31 -20.82 7.64 2.09
N SER A 32 -20.54 8.60 2.99
CA SER A 32 -19.46 8.42 3.99
C SER A 32 -19.78 7.28 4.96
N THR A 33 -21.04 7.14 5.36
CA THR A 33 -21.50 6.06 6.24
C THR A 33 -21.40 4.70 5.54
N GLU A 34 -21.77 4.63 4.27
CA GLU A 34 -21.66 3.40 3.46
C GLU A 34 -20.21 2.97 3.29
N LEU A 35 -19.28 3.90 2.95
CA LEU A 35 -17.87 3.60 2.83
C LEU A 35 -17.29 3.07 4.15
N LEU A 36 -17.57 3.72 5.27
CA LEU A 36 -17.13 3.26 6.58
C LEU A 36 -17.74 1.92 6.97
N ALA A 37 -19.01 1.67 6.63
CA ALA A 37 -19.66 0.38 6.89
C ALA A 37 -18.97 -0.75 6.12
N ILE A 38 -18.57 -0.54 4.87
CA ILE A 38 -17.80 -1.52 4.09
C ILE A 38 -16.46 -1.80 4.78
N VAL A 39 -15.72 -0.76 5.15
CA VAL A 39 -14.41 -0.92 5.82
C VAL A 39 -14.55 -1.64 7.16
N HIS A 40 -15.57 -1.29 7.98
CA HIS A 40 -15.79 -1.91 9.28
C HIS A 40 -16.29 -3.36 9.19
N ALA A 41 -16.99 -3.72 8.12
CA ALA A 41 -17.40 -5.10 7.85
C ALA A 41 -16.28 -5.96 7.24
N SER A 42 -15.17 -5.34 6.80
CA SER A 42 -14.03 -6.03 6.18
C SER A 42 -13.04 -6.54 7.25
N LYS A 43 -12.32 -7.62 6.92
CA LYS A 43 -11.11 -8.00 7.67
C LYS A 43 -9.99 -7.01 7.32
N LEU A 44 -9.37 -6.41 8.33
CA LEU A 44 -8.18 -5.59 8.16
C LEU A 44 -6.95 -6.44 8.47
N VAL A 45 -6.02 -6.52 7.52
CA VAL A 45 -4.75 -7.23 7.67
C VAL A 45 -3.62 -6.23 7.70
N ASP A 46 -2.83 -6.24 8.77
CA ASP A 46 -1.64 -5.39 8.90
C ASP A 46 -0.47 -6.01 8.13
N LEU A 47 -0.10 -5.39 7.03
CA LEU A 47 0.98 -5.86 6.16
C LEU A 47 2.34 -5.23 6.51
N THR A 48 2.52 -4.77 7.77
CA THR A 48 3.68 -4.03 8.21
C THR A 48 4.36 -4.73 9.39
N HIS A 49 5.65 -4.96 9.31
CA HIS A 49 6.44 -5.37 10.47
C HIS A 49 6.66 -4.20 11.45
N SER A 50 6.60 -4.47 12.74
CA SER A 50 7.16 -3.54 13.71
C SER A 50 8.67 -3.49 13.56
N PHE A 51 9.27 -2.32 13.79
CA PHE A 51 10.71 -2.16 13.73
C PHE A 51 11.31 -1.62 15.04
N SER A 52 12.57 -1.95 15.25
CA SER A 52 13.38 -1.56 16.42
C SER A 52 14.82 -1.30 15.99
N ALA A 53 15.69 -0.94 16.91
CA ALA A 53 17.12 -0.81 16.62
C ALA A 53 17.82 -2.12 16.22
N SER A 54 17.17 -3.29 16.36
CA SER A 54 17.69 -4.62 15.96
C SER A 54 16.96 -5.23 14.76
N THR A 55 16.09 -4.48 14.11
CA THR A 55 15.35 -4.93 12.93
C THR A 55 16.29 -5.40 11.82
N PRO A 56 15.94 -6.47 11.08
CA PRO A 56 16.66 -6.83 9.88
C PRO A 56 16.70 -5.66 8.89
N VAL A 57 17.89 -5.37 8.38
CA VAL A 57 18.13 -4.31 7.41
C VAL A 57 19.07 -4.83 6.33
N TRP A 58 18.99 -4.28 5.14
CA TRP A 58 19.90 -4.60 4.04
C TRP A 58 21.36 -4.41 4.48
N SER A 59 22.25 -5.32 4.06
CA SER A 59 23.62 -5.39 4.59
C SER A 59 24.49 -4.15 4.31
N GLY A 60 24.10 -3.33 3.33
CA GLY A 60 24.77 -2.07 2.99
C GLY A 60 24.42 -0.91 3.93
N PHE A 61 23.38 -1.06 4.78
CA PHE A 61 22.92 -0.02 5.69
C PHE A 61 23.23 -0.36 7.16
N GLY A 62 23.37 0.68 7.98
CA GLY A 62 23.51 0.54 9.42
C GLY A 62 22.19 0.39 10.16
N GLN A 63 22.27 -0.11 11.39
CA GLN A 63 21.13 -0.21 12.30
C GLN A 63 20.59 1.17 12.71
N ALA A 64 19.28 1.25 12.94
CA ALA A 64 18.67 2.44 13.50
C ALA A 64 19.17 2.76 14.91
N ILE A 65 19.27 4.03 15.23
CA ILE A 65 19.44 4.53 16.58
C ILE A 65 18.08 5.06 17.06
N ILE A 66 17.53 4.39 18.07
CA ILE A 66 16.25 4.78 18.69
C ILE A 66 16.54 5.01 20.17
N THR A 67 16.55 6.28 20.58
CA THR A 67 16.87 6.67 21.96
C THR A 67 15.83 7.64 22.50
N PRO A 68 15.71 7.82 23.82
CA PRO A 68 14.94 8.91 24.38
C PRO A 68 15.40 10.26 23.84
N ALA A 69 14.47 11.10 23.40
CA ALA A 69 14.78 12.48 23.05
C ALA A 69 15.22 13.25 24.31
N LYS A 70 16.19 14.16 24.12
CA LYS A 70 16.81 14.92 25.20
C LYS A 70 16.48 16.39 25.09
N ASP A 71 16.32 17.05 26.23
CA ASP A 71 16.28 18.49 26.33
C ASP A 71 17.60 19.09 25.80
N PRO A 72 17.58 19.94 24.77
CA PRO A 72 18.79 20.51 24.19
C PRO A 72 19.58 21.42 25.14
N LYS A 73 18.95 21.91 26.24
CA LYS A 73 19.61 22.78 27.24
C LYS A 73 20.34 21.98 28.32
N THR A 74 19.75 20.86 28.73
CA THR A 74 20.26 20.08 29.87
C THR A 74 20.95 18.77 29.44
N GLY A 75 20.70 18.29 28.21
CA GLY A 75 21.15 17.01 27.72
C GLY A 75 20.46 15.79 28.37
N GLN A 76 19.49 16.03 29.26
CA GLN A 76 18.77 14.96 29.96
C GLN A 76 17.59 14.45 29.14
N PRO A 77 17.25 13.15 29.20
CA PRO A 77 16.07 12.61 28.52
C PRO A 77 14.79 13.20 29.12
N TYR A 78 13.78 13.40 28.28
CA TYR A 78 12.44 13.71 28.72
C TYR A 78 11.80 12.48 29.37
N THR A 79 11.17 12.66 30.56
CA THR A 79 10.47 11.61 31.29
C THR A 79 9.07 12.05 31.72
N ILE A 80 8.17 11.10 31.91
CA ILE A 80 6.80 11.40 32.39
C ILE A 80 6.85 12.06 33.76
N GLU A 81 7.71 11.58 34.66
CA GLU A 81 7.77 12.00 36.05
C GLU A 81 8.23 13.46 36.20
N LYS A 82 9.20 13.86 35.37
CA LYS A 82 9.79 15.20 35.43
C LYS A 82 9.09 16.20 34.52
N ASP A 83 8.77 15.76 33.29
CA ASP A 83 8.41 16.66 32.19
C ASP A 83 6.94 16.49 31.78
N GLY A 84 6.23 15.46 32.28
CA GLY A 84 4.85 15.13 31.94
C GLY A 84 4.69 14.45 30.56
N PHE A 85 5.77 14.25 29.82
CA PHE A 85 5.81 13.57 28.54
C PHE A 85 7.14 12.85 28.30
N ARG A 86 7.16 11.97 27.31
CA ARG A 86 8.37 11.35 26.76
C ARG A 86 8.31 11.34 25.24
N ALA A 87 9.47 11.37 24.60
CA ALA A 87 9.59 11.29 23.15
C ALA A 87 10.82 10.45 22.78
N ASN A 88 10.80 9.87 21.58
CA ASN A 88 11.94 9.19 21.01
C ASN A 88 12.60 10.04 19.94
N TYR A 89 13.91 9.92 19.85
CA TYR A 89 14.72 10.38 18.74
C TYR A 89 15.05 9.19 17.84
N PHE A 90 14.84 9.35 16.54
CA PHE A 90 15.11 8.34 15.51
C PHE A 90 16.22 8.84 14.59
N SER A 91 17.22 7.98 14.34
CA SER A 91 18.24 8.18 13.30
C SER A 91 18.40 6.86 12.55
N MET A 92 18.01 6.85 11.28
CA MET A 92 17.98 5.65 10.45
C MET A 92 17.98 6.02 8.97
N VAL A 93 18.37 5.06 8.11
CA VAL A 93 18.12 5.14 6.67
C VAL A 93 16.62 5.10 6.39
N GLY A 94 16.18 5.67 5.27
CA GLY A 94 14.78 5.64 4.87
C GLY A 94 14.27 4.22 4.63
N GLN A 95 15.09 3.36 4.05
CA GLN A 95 14.83 1.95 3.75
C GLN A 95 14.95 1.08 5.00
N TYR A 96 14.07 1.29 5.99
CA TYR A 96 14.12 0.61 7.27
C TYR A 96 12.77 -0.01 7.67
N GLY A 97 12.77 -1.28 8.05
CA GLY A 97 11.55 -2.02 8.33
C GLY A 97 10.74 -2.27 7.05
N THR A 98 9.41 -2.33 7.15
CA THR A 98 8.54 -2.28 5.96
C THR A 98 8.59 -0.86 5.41
N HIS A 99 9.08 -0.68 4.20
CA HIS A 99 9.36 0.65 3.63
C HIS A 99 8.97 0.74 2.17
N ILE A 100 8.84 1.97 1.70
CA ILE A 100 8.65 2.29 0.28
C ILE A 100 9.97 2.73 -0.35
N ASP A 101 10.21 2.25 -1.59
CA ASP A 101 11.21 2.77 -2.50
C ASP A 101 10.52 3.48 -3.66
N PRO A 102 10.61 4.80 -3.72
CA PRO A 102 10.08 5.59 -4.83
C PRO A 102 11.05 5.56 -6.03
N PRO A 103 10.62 6.01 -7.21
CA PRO A 103 11.50 6.17 -8.37
C PRO A 103 12.83 6.89 -8.07
N ALA A 104 12.82 7.90 -7.21
CA ALA A 104 14.01 8.66 -6.83
C ALA A 104 15.11 7.82 -6.17
N HIS A 105 14.81 6.59 -5.70
CA HIS A 105 15.81 5.72 -5.11
C HIS A 105 16.86 5.25 -6.13
N PHE A 106 16.45 5.03 -7.39
CA PHE A 106 17.34 4.59 -8.49
C PHE A 106 17.36 5.51 -9.71
N ASP A 107 16.58 6.60 -9.71
CA ASP A 107 16.56 7.60 -10.76
C ASP A 107 16.73 9.00 -10.17
N ALA A 108 17.84 9.67 -10.50
CA ALA A 108 18.15 11.04 -10.03
C ALA A 108 17.06 12.06 -10.39
N HIS A 109 16.19 11.77 -11.33
CA HIS A 109 15.08 12.61 -11.77
C HIS A 109 13.71 12.00 -11.44
N GLY A 110 13.71 10.86 -10.78
CA GLY A 110 12.51 10.13 -10.38
C GLY A 110 11.67 10.87 -9.32
N ALA A 111 10.41 10.49 -9.22
CA ALA A 111 9.51 11.02 -8.19
C ALA A 111 9.97 10.60 -6.79
N THR A 112 10.03 11.56 -5.88
CA THR A 112 10.27 11.33 -4.44
C THR A 112 8.96 10.98 -3.73
N ILE A 113 9.01 10.45 -2.50
CA ILE A 113 7.82 9.98 -1.77
C ILE A 113 6.78 11.09 -1.54
N ASP A 114 7.17 12.34 -1.47
CA ASP A 114 6.26 13.48 -1.31
C ASP A 114 5.59 13.90 -2.63
N ALA A 115 6.07 13.41 -3.77
CA ALA A 115 5.53 13.67 -5.10
C ALA A 115 4.60 12.55 -5.61
N ILE A 116 4.60 11.36 -4.99
CA ILE A 116 3.70 10.27 -5.40
C ILE A 116 2.24 10.68 -5.11
N PRO A 117 1.33 10.58 -6.11
CA PRO A 117 -0.08 10.93 -5.96
C PRO A 117 -0.82 10.04 -4.94
N LEU A 118 -1.81 10.61 -4.23
CA LEU A 118 -2.56 9.88 -3.19
C LEU A 118 -3.39 8.71 -3.73
N ASP A 119 -3.83 8.76 -4.97
CA ASP A 119 -4.56 7.68 -5.63
C ASP A 119 -3.70 6.44 -5.87
N GLN A 120 -2.37 6.60 -5.91
CA GLN A 120 -1.43 5.48 -5.94
C GLN A 120 -1.17 4.84 -4.56
N MET A 121 -1.70 5.41 -3.49
CA MET A 121 -1.59 4.86 -2.13
C MET A 121 -2.75 3.91 -1.78
N ILE A 122 -3.78 3.85 -2.62
CA ILE A 122 -4.99 3.02 -2.43
C ILE A 122 -5.24 2.28 -3.73
N LEU A 123 -4.88 1.00 -3.78
CA LEU A 123 -4.88 0.22 -5.01
C LEU A 123 -5.59 -1.13 -4.82
N PRO A 124 -6.24 -1.68 -5.87
CA PRO A 124 -6.61 -3.09 -5.87
C PRO A 124 -5.37 -3.95 -5.60
N LEU A 125 -5.46 -4.91 -4.69
CA LEU A 125 -4.36 -5.79 -4.31
C LEU A 125 -4.49 -7.15 -5.00
N VAL A 126 -3.41 -7.61 -5.64
CA VAL A 126 -3.25 -8.98 -6.09
C VAL A 126 -2.05 -9.62 -5.39
N VAL A 127 -2.19 -10.88 -4.96
CA VAL A 127 -1.14 -11.61 -4.25
C VAL A 127 -0.73 -12.82 -5.08
N PHE A 128 0.54 -12.88 -5.46
CA PHE A 128 1.16 -14.05 -6.08
C PHE A 128 1.78 -14.92 -4.99
N ASP A 129 1.13 -16.03 -4.67
CA ASP A 129 1.65 -17.02 -3.72
C ASP A 129 2.54 -18.02 -4.46
N ILE A 130 3.85 -17.95 -4.19
CA ILE A 130 4.84 -18.88 -4.74
C ILE A 130 5.35 -19.89 -3.71
N THR A 131 4.78 -19.95 -2.52
CA THR A 131 5.24 -20.85 -1.44
C THR A 131 5.31 -22.31 -1.87
N GLY A 132 4.36 -22.76 -2.71
CA GLY A 132 4.38 -24.11 -3.29
C GLY A 132 5.55 -24.38 -4.24
N LEU A 133 6.05 -23.34 -4.93
CA LEU A 133 7.21 -23.44 -5.84
C LEU A 133 8.51 -23.52 -5.06
N LEU A 134 8.58 -22.88 -3.88
CA LEU A 134 9.77 -22.83 -3.04
C LEU A 134 10.16 -24.19 -2.45
N HIS A 135 9.27 -25.17 -2.43
CA HIS A 135 9.60 -26.55 -2.04
C HIS A 135 10.58 -27.21 -3.04
N LYS A 136 10.53 -26.81 -4.31
CA LYS A 136 11.39 -27.34 -5.38
C LYS A 136 12.60 -26.46 -5.62
N ASP A 137 12.43 -25.19 -5.57
CA ASP A 137 13.47 -24.16 -5.75
C ASP A 137 13.33 -23.09 -4.66
N PRO A 138 14.10 -23.19 -3.56
CA PRO A 138 14.01 -22.22 -2.45
C PRO A 138 14.35 -20.78 -2.79
N ASN A 139 14.90 -20.53 -3.97
CA ASN A 139 15.28 -19.20 -4.46
C ASN A 139 14.52 -18.82 -5.74
N HIS A 140 13.36 -19.46 -5.97
CA HIS A 140 12.58 -19.23 -7.17
C HIS A 140 12.28 -17.74 -7.37
N ALA A 141 12.58 -17.24 -8.57
CA ALA A 141 12.15 -15.92 -9.02
C ALA A 141 10.84 -16.07 -9.79
N LEU A 142 9.78 -15.39 -9.33
CA LEU A 142 8.50 -15.37 -10.02
C LEU A 142 8.74 -14.96 -11.50
N ASN A 143 8.23 -15.76 -12.42
CA ASN A 143 8.41 -15.54 -13.85
C ASN A 143 7.06 -15.36 -14.57
N VAL A 144 7.08 -15.04 -15.87
CA VAL A 144 5.88 -14.79 -16.67
C VAL A 144 4.94 -16.01 -16.72
N ASN A 145 5.50 -17.23 -16.77
CA ASN A 145 4.67 -18.45 -16.80
C ASN A 145 3.92 -18.67 -15.49
N ASP A 146 4.52 -18.29 -14.35
CA ASP A 146 3.86 -18.35 -13.04
C ASP A 146 2.69 -17.36 -12.99
N ILE A 147 2.88 -16.13 -13.51
CA ILE A 147 1.81 -15.13 -13.63
C ILE A 147 0.68 -15.65 -14.52
N LEU A 148 1.00 -16.20 -15.69
CA LEU A 148 0.00 -16.75 -16.61
C LEU A 148 -0.75 -17.95 -16.00
N SER A 149 -0.07 -18.75 -15.17
CA SER A 149 -0.68 -19.86 -14.43
C SER A 149 -1.60 -19.36 -13.32
N TRP A 150 -1.19 -18.33 -12.61
CA TRP A 150 -2.01 -17.64 -11.60
C TRP A 150 -3.27 -17.04 -12.25
N GLU A 151 -3.15 -16.39 -13.42
CA GLU A 151 -4.27 -15.79 -14.15
C GLU A 151 -5.32 -16.84 -14.61
N LYS A 152 -4.92 -18.07 -14.89
CA LYS A 152 -5.88 -19.15 -15.24
C LYS A 152 -6.83 -19.44 -14.09
N SER A 153 -6.40 -19.29 -12.85
CA SER A 153 -7.19 -19.60 -11.66
C SER A 153 -7.93 -18.38 -11.09
N HIS A 154 -7.36 -17.18 -11.26
CA HIS A 154 -7.85 -15.97 -10.59
C HIS A 154 -8.33 -14.87 -11.53
N GLY A 155 -8.22 -15.08 -12.86
CA GLY A 155 -8.50 -14.06 -13.86
C GLY A 155 -7.30 -13.16 -14.14
N ARG A 156 -7.42 -12.34 -15.17
CA ARG A 156 -6.38 -11.41 -15.60
C ARG A 156 -6.05 -10.42 -14.49
N VAL A 157 -4.78 -10.14 -14.26
CA VAL A 157 -4.32 -9.09 -13.31
C VAL A 157 -4.95 -7.75 -13.70
N PRO A 158 -5.68 -7.08 -12.79
CA PRO A 158 -6.31 -5.79 -13.07
C PRO A 158 -5.28 -4.68 -13.30
N SER A 159 -5.52 -3.83 -14.29
CA SER A 159 -4.73 -2.62 -14.46
C SER A 159 -4.92 -1.68 -13.28
N GLY A 160 -3.87 -0.93 -12.93
CA GLY A 160 -3.89 -0.03 -11.79
C GLY A 160 -3.78 -0.74 -10.43
N SER A 161 -3.46 -2.03 -10.40
CA SER A 161 -3.31 -2.77 -9.13
C SER A 161 -1.90 -2.65 -8.53
N PHE A 162 -1.81 -3.03 -7.26
CA PHE A 162 -0.57 -3.35 -6.56
C PHE A 162 -0.37 -4.87 -6.59
N ALA A 163 0.79 -5.33 -7.05
CA ALA A 163 1.13 -6.74 -7.12
C ALA A 163 2.08 -7.13 -5.98
N ALA A 164 1.64 -7.98 -5.07
CA ALA A 164 2.44 -8.46 -3.93
C ALA A 164 2.92 -9.90 -4.16
N LEU A 165 4.17 -10.19 -3.79
CA LEU A 165 4.78 -11.50 -3.85
C LEU A 165 4.84 -12.12 -2.46
N ARG A 166 4.07 -13.20 -2.25
CA ARG A 166 4.10 -13.99 -1.03
C ARG A 166 5.10 -15.13 -1.14
N THR A 167 5.99 -15.19 -0.17
CA THR A 167 7.05 -16.20 -0.03
C THR A 167 7.06 -16.90 1.33
N ASP A 168 6.28 -16.38 2.28
CA ASP A 168 6.31 -16.69 3.71
C ASP A 168 7.66 -16.36 4.41
N LEU A 169 8.54 -15.60 3.75
CA LEU A 169 9.80 -15.15 4.33
C LEU A 169 9.56 -14.21 5.53
N SER A 170 8.47 -13.44 5.50
CA SER A 170 8.07 -12.54 6.59
C SER A 170 7.92 -13.23 7.94
N LYS A 171 7.62 -14.54 7.97
CA LYS A 171 7.53 -15.34 9.19
C LYS A 171 8.85 -15.45 9.95
N ASP A 172 9.97 -15.22 9.28
CA ASP A 172 11.30 -15.25 9.86
C ASP A 172 11.74 -13.91 10.47
N TRP A 173 10.99 -12.83 10.27
CA TRP A 173 11.36 -11.48 10.71
C TRP A 173 11.84 -11.41 12.14
N ASP A 174 11.03 -11.87 13.07
CA ASP A 174 11.37 -11.88 14.51
C ASP A 174 11.95 -13.22 14.97
N THR A 175 11.56 -14.32 14.32
CA THR A 175 11.88 -15.68 14.78
C THR A 175 13.22 -16.18 14.28
N ASN A 176 13.64 -15.76 13.09
CA ASN A 176 14.91 -16.14 12.48
C ASN A 176 15.47 -15.03 11.57
N PRO A 177 15.87 -13.88 12.11
CA PRO A 177 16.35 -12.75 11.32
C PRO A 177 17.60 -13.06 10.47
N THR A 178 18.37 -14.08 10.85
CA THR A 178 19.51 -14.55 10.05
C THR A 178 19.03 -15.21 8.74
N ARG A 179 17.99 -16.04 8.81
CA ARG A 179 17.38 -16.64 7.62
C ARG A 179 16.66 -15.60 6.78
N PHE A 180 15.99 -14.66 7.41
CA PHE A 180 15.32 -13.55 6.72
C PHE A 180 16.30 -12.76 5.84
N LYS A 181 17.52 -12.48 6.32
CA LYS A 181 18.57 -11.74 5.60
C LYS A 181 19.41 -12.58 4.64
N ARG A 182 19.14 -13.88 4.49
CA ARG A 182 19.97 -14.70 3.61
C ARG A 182 19.78 -14.29 2.12
N SER A 183 20.88 -14.36 1.36
CA SER A 183 20.89 -14.23 -0.09
C SER A 183 21.46 -15.52 -0.69
N PRO A 184 20.95 -16.03 -1.81
CA PRO A 184 19.76 -15.56 -2.53
C PRO A 184 18.45 -15.88 -1.79
N PHE A 185 17.38 -15.17 -2.13
CA PHE A 185 16.03 -15.36 -1.59
C PHE A 185 15.00 -15.39 -2.74
N PRO A 186 13.78 -15.91 -2.51
CA PRO A 186 12.71 -15.87 -3.51
C PRO A 186 12.30 -14.43 -3.78
N ALA A 187 12.16 -14.07 -5.06
CA ALA A 187 11.98 -12.69 -5.48
C ALA A 187 11.24 -12.56 -6.81
N TRP A 188 11.26 -11.40 -7.42
CA TRP A 188 10.77 -11.14 -8.75
C TRP A 188 11.86 -11.42 -9.81
N SER A 189 11.46 -11.84 -11.01
CA SER A 189 12.35 -11.75 -12.17
C SER A 189 12.08 -10.46 -12.93
N LEU A 190 13.09 -9.89 -13.58
CA LEU A 190 12.94 -8.72 -14.44
C LEU A 190 11.83 -8.92 -15.50
N ALA A 191 11.77 -10.10 -16.10
CA ALA A 191 10.75 -10.43 -17.09
C ALA A 191 9.33 -10.38 -16.50
N ALA A 192 9.13 -10.83 -15.25
CA ALA A 192 7.85 -10.78 -14.56
C ALA A 192 7.46 -9.33 -14.23
N VAL A 193 8.38 -8.54 -13.68
CA VAL A 193 8.14 -7.12 -13.36
C VAL A 193 7.74 -6.37 -14.62
N ARG A 194 8.52 -6.49 -15.70
CA ARG A 194 8.18 -5.86 -16.98
C ARG A 194 6.83 -6.31 -17.53
N PHE A 195 6.52 -7.59 -17.46
CA PHE A 195 5.24 -8.11 -17.92
C PHE A 195 4.06 -7.52 -17.14
N LEU A 196 4.18 -7.42 -15.82
CA LEU A 196 3.15 -6.81 -14.97
C LEU A 196 2.94 -5.32 -15.29
N ILE A 197 4.01 -4.58 -15.45
CA ILE A 197 3.96 -3.15 -15.76
C ILE A 197 3.48 -2.93 -17.20
N GLU A 198 4.20 -3.47 -18.19
CA GLU A 198 3.98 -3.16 -19.60
C GLU A 198 2.72 -3.83 -20.17
N GLN A 199 2.37 -5.06 -19.71
CA GLN A 199 1.30 -5.86 -20.31
C GLN A 199 0.05 -5.95 -19.43
N ARG A 200 0.14 -5.59 -18.15
CA ARG A 200 -0.99 -5.62 -17.21
C ARG A 200 -1.34 -4.23 -16.65
N GLY A 201 -0.42 -3.25 -16.76
CA GLY A 201 -0.63 -1.90 -16.26
C GLY A 201 -0.66 -1.84 -14.73
N VAL A 202 0.12 -2.69 -14.06
CA VAL A 202 0.29 -2.65 -12.60
C VAL A 202 0.95 -1.33 -12.21
N THR A 203 0.49 -0.72 -11.13
CA THR A 203 1.00 0.58 -10.64
C THR A 203 2.27 0.41 -9.83
N ALA A 204 2.32 -0.61 -8.98
CA ALA A 204 3.43 -0.83 -8.06
C ALA A 204 3.51 -2.31 -7.67
N ILE A 205 4.66 -2.71 -7.13
CA ILE A 205 4.86 -4.07 -6.62
C ILE A 205 5.27 -4.06 -5.15
N GLY A 206 5.25 -5.23 -4.52
CA GLY A 206 5.80 -5.40 -3.18
C GLY A 206 6.12 -6.86 -2.86
N HIS A 207 6.89 -7.09 -1.82
CA HIS A 207 7.37 -8.42 -1.46
C HIS A 207 7.78 -8.50 0.02
N GLU A 208 8.03 -9.72 0.49
CA GLU A 208 8.40 -9.98 1.88
C GLU A 208 9.92 -9.93 2.12
N SER A 209 10.75 -9.86 1.07
CA SER A 209 12.22 -9.78 1.14
C SER A 209 12.73 -8.35 1.35
N LEU A 210 14.07 -8.22 1.55
CA LEU A 210 14.79 -6.93 1.65
C LEU A 210 15.40 -6.49 0.31
N ASP A 211 14.96 -7.05 -0.80
CA ASP A 211 15.42 -6.74 -2.15
C ASP A 211 14.46 -7.38 -3.15
N THR A 212 14.30 -6.76 -4.29
CA THR A 212 13.42 -7.19 -5.37
C THR A 212 13.97 -8.38 -6.13
N ASP A 213 15.29 -8.48 -6.23
CA ASP A 213 16.01 -9.45 -7.05
C ASP A 213 16.61 -10.59 -6.23
N THR A 214 16.66 -11.81 -6.81
CA THR A 214 17.37 -12.94 -6.20
C THR A 214 18.89 -12.80 -6.25
N THR A 215 19.38 -11.83 -6.98
CA THR A 215 20.82 -11.61 -7.23
C THR A 215 21.22 -10.19 -6.83
N PRO A 216 22.51 -9.93 -6.53
CA PRO A 216 22.98 -8.60 -6.13
C PRO A 216 23.03 -7.56 -7.26
N HIS A 217 22.57 -7.90 -8.47
CA HIS A 217 22.59 -6.98 -9.62
C HIS A 217 21.44 -5.97 -9.61
N MET A 218 20.36 -6.22 -8.84
CA MET A 218 19.20 -5.33 -8.70
C MET A 218 18.58 -4.90 -10.04
N ASP A 219 18.54 -5.81 -11.03
CA ASP A 219 18.07 -5.49 -12.39
C ASP A 219 16.57 -5.18 -12.41
N SER A 220 15.78 -5.93 -11.64
CA SER A 220 14.32 -5.78 -11.56
C SER A 220 13.95 -4.50 -10.83
N GLU A 221 14.59 -4.22 -9.72
CA GLU A 221 14.39 -3.01 -8.93
C GLU A 221 14.82 -1.77 -9.72
N THR A 222 16.04 -1.79 -10.26
CA THR A 222 16.55 -0.70 -11.09
C THR A 222 15.60 -0.38 -12.24
N TRP A 223 15.14 -1.40 -12.96
CA TRP A 223 14.23 -1.19 -14.07
C TRP A 223 12.89 -0.59 -13.61
N LEU A 224 12.30 -1.16 -12.55
CA LEU A 224 11.01 -0.72 -12.02
C LEU A 224 11.03 0.77 -11.64
N LEU A 225 12.00 1.15 -10.81
CA LEU A 225 12.09 2.50 -10.25
C LEU A 225 12.45 3.53 -11.34
N GLN A 226 13.34 3.19 -12.28
CA GLN A 226 13.69 4.03 -13.43
C GLN A 226 12.53 4.20 -14.44
N HIS A 227 11.49 3.34 -14.37
CA HIS A 227 10.29 3.48 -15.20
C HIS A 227 9.12 4.15 -14.47
N GLY A 228 9.38 4.79 -13.33
CA GLY A 228 8.42 5.64 -12.62
C GLY A 228 7.44 4.89 -11.73
N HIS A 229 7.71 3.63 -11.42
CA HIS A 229 6.92 2.81 -10.51
C HIS A 229 7.60 2.73 -9.14
N TYR A 230 6.84 2.47 -8.08
CA TYR A 230 7.38 2.29 -6.74
C TYR A 230 7.23 0.85 -6.26
N GLN A 231 7.96 0.49 -5.21
CA GLN A 231 7.81 -0.79 -4.53
C GLN A 231 7.68 -0.63 -3.02
N ILE A 232 7.20 -1.69 -2.37
CA ILE A 232 7.20 -1.83 -0.91
C ILE A 232 7.90 -3.13 -0.55
N GLU A 233 8.96 -3.01 0.26
CA GLU A 233 9.78 -4.12 0.73
C GLU A 233 9.44 -4.54 2.16
N ALA A 234 9.85 -5.75 2.51
CA ALA A 234 9.64 -6.34 3.82
C ALA A 234 8.16 -6.26 4.26
N MET A 235 7.24 -6.63 3.38
CA MET A 235 5.82 -6.75 3.73
C MET A 235 5.58 -7.93 4.67
N ALA A 236 4.54 -7.82 5.49
CA ALA A 236 4.14 -8.86 6.45
C ALA A 236 2.79 -9.50 6.07
N HIS A 237 2.50 -10.67 6.63
CA HIS A 237 1.17 -11.31 6.66
C HIS A 237 0.44 -11.45 5.31
N LEU A 238 1.16 -11.52 4.19
CA LEU A 238 0.56 -11.77 2.88
C LEU A 238 -0.18 -13.11 2.82
N ASN A 239 0.14 -14.04 3.71
CA ASN A 239 -0.59 -15.32 3.89
C ASN A 239 -2.02 -15.16 4.41
N GLU A 240 -2.40 -13.98 4.89
CA GLU A 240 -3.74 -13.67 5.39
C GLU A 240 -4.62 -12.96 4.39
N VAL A 241 -4.09 -12.67 3.21
CA VAL A 241 -4.75 -11.92 2.13
C VAL A 241 -5.10 -12.88 0.99
N PRO A 242 -6.32 -12.81 0.43
CA PRO A 242 -6.70 -13.60 -0.74
C PRO A 242 -5.90 -13.18 -1.97
N ALA A 243 -5.84 -14.07 -2.97
CA ALA A 243 -5.15 -13.82 -4.23
C ALA A 243 -5.67 -12.56 -4.97
N THR A 244 -6.97 -12.26 -4.82
CA THR A 244 -7.65 -11.11 -5.44
C THR A 244 -8.78 -10.59 -4.53
N GLY A 245 -9.31 -9.39 -4.84
CA GLY A 245 -10.50 -8.85 -4.17
C GLY A 245 -10.21 -7.99 -2.94
N ALA A 246 -8.97 -7.92 -2.47
CA ALA A 246 -8.57 -6.99 -1.43
C ALA A 246 -8.17 -5.62 -2.00
N VAL A 247 -8.19 -4.60 -1.14
CA VAL A 247 -7.65 -3.26 -1.43
C VAL A 247 -6.45 -3.03 -0.51
N LEU A 248 -5.33 -2.66 -1.11
CA LEU A 248 -4.15 -2.20 -0.37
C LEU A 248 -4.29 -0.72 -0.05
N ILE A 249 -3.97 -0.36 1.20
CA ILE A 249 -3.78 1.03 1.64
C ILE A 249 -2.36 1.13 2.20
N ALA A 250 -1.52 1.96 1.57
CA ALA A 250 -0.14 2.18 1.99
C ALA A 250 0.07 3.68 2.25
N MET A 251 0.46 4.02 3.49
CA MET A 251 0.63 5.42 3.89
C MET A 251 2.02 5.64 4.48
N TRP A 252 2.68 6.70 4.02
CA TRP A 252 3.99 7.13 4.49
C TRP A 252 4.03 8.63 4.79
N PRO A 253 4.95 9.09 5.66
CA PRO A 253 5.15 10.51 5.92
C PRO A 253 5.55 11.26 4.65
N LYS A 254 5.06 12.49 4.51
CA LYS A 254 5.38 13.37 3.37
C LYS A 254 6.72 14.06 3.60
N VAL A 255 7.81 13.30 3.60
CA VAL A 255 9.17 13.82 3.74
C VAL A 255 9.58 14.47 2.41
N LYS A 256 9.88 15.77 2.45
CA LYS A 256 10.28 16.51 1.25
C LYS A 256 11.57 15.93 0.66
N ASN A 257 11.53 15.62 -0.64
CA ASN A 257 12.62 14.99 -1.38
C ASN A 257 13.07 13.65 -0.76
N GLY A 258 12.16 12.89 -0.12
CA GLY A 258 12.49 11.60 0.48
C GLY A 258 12.69 10.52 -0.60
N GLU A 259 13.78 9.78 -0.51
CA GLU A 259 14.17 8.69 -1.41
C GLU A 259 13.74 7.31 -0.87
N GLY A 260 12.95 7.26 0.16
CA GLY A 260 12.38 6.10 0.84
C GLY A 260 12.03 6.43 2.29
N PHE A 261 11.08 5.70 2.87
CA PHE A 261 10.71 5.85 4.28
C PHE A 261 9.91 4.64 4.76
N PRO A 262 9.94 4.31 6.07
CA PRO A 262 9.03 3.32 6.65
C PRO A 262 7.57 3.64 6.34
N VAL A 263 6.81 2.61 5.97
CA VAL A 263 5.42 2.74 5.55
C VAL A 263 4.51 1.91 6.44
N ARG A 264 3.29 2.41 6.73
CA ARG A 264 2.23 1.56 7.25
C ARG A 264 1.37 1.07 6.10
N VAL A 265 1.32 -0.25 5.94
CA VAL A 265 0.58 -0.94 4.87
C VAL A 265 -0.49 -1.80 5.50
N MET A 266 -1.69 -1.77 4.95
CA MET A 266 -2.75 -2.71 5.32
C MET A 266 -3.53 -3.17 4.10
N ALA A 267 -4.12 -4.36 4.20
CA ALA A 267 -5.14 -4.82 3.26
C ALA A 267 -6.53 -4.71 3.91
N VAL A 268 -7.48 -4.19 3.14
CA VAL A 268 -8.92 -4.25 3.42
C VAL A 268 -9.47 -5.43 2.62
N VAL A 269 -9.90 -6.49 3.31
CA VAL A 269 -10.42 -7.72 2.71
C VAL A 269 -11.93 -7.77 2.94
N PRO A 270 -12.77 -7.52 1.92
CA PRO A 270 -14.22 -7.58 2.04
C PRO A 270 -14.72 -8.93 2.54
N ALA A 271 -15.83 -8.94 3.29
CA ALA A 271 -16.34 -10.13 3.96
C ALA A 271 -16.75 -11.28 3.01
N ASP A 272 -17.22 -10.93 1.82
CA ASP A 272 -17.58 -11.88 0.75
C ASP A 272 -16.37 -12.58 0.14
N VAL A 273 -15.22 -11.91 0.12
CA VAL A 273 -13.95 -12.45 -0.38
C VAL A 273 -13.24 -13.29 0.70
N SER A 274 -13.43 -12.96 1.99
CA SER A 274 -12.79 -13.66 3.10
C SER A 274 -13.31 -15.09 3.34
N GLN A 275 -14.45 -15.46 2.76
CA GLN A 275 -15.08 -16.77 2.92
C GLN A 275 -14.72 -17.80 1.83
N GLY A 276 -13.85 -17.43 0.88
CA GLY A 276 -13.47 -18.24 -0.28
C GLY A 276 -12.15 -19.02 -0.13
N HIS A 277 -11.72 -19.32 1.09
CA HIS A 277 -10.49 -20.10 1.39
C HIS A 277 -10.81 -21.44 2.01
#